data_5727a34f21bae0d456068a94a305eaf8
#
_entry.id   5727a34f21bae0d456068a94a305eaf8
#
_cell.length_a   1.000
_cell.length_b   1.000
_cell.length_c   1.000
_cell.angle_alpha   90.00
_cell.angle_beta   90.00
_cell.angle_gamma   90.00
#
_symmetry.space_group_name_H-M   'P 1'
#
loop_
_entity.id
_entity.type
_entity.pdbx_description
1 polymer ?
#
loop_
_entity_poly.entity_id
_entity_poly.type
_entity_poly.pdbx_seq_one_letter_code
_entity_poly.pdbx_strand_id
1 'polypeptide(L)'
;MDANTLLDALLHEAGMSRTGLAMRVNRAAAARGKRHSYDHASVIRWLRGQTPRGIVPDLICEILGERVGRHLTIEDIGMGIAPPPATTPLGGFIDRSTALWRGEQQQRQDVLDASVITGLSAVGPVWEWENPPEDADVSHAGTIRVGMADVSTLRTARSHYEQMYRKAGGVATRARVLGFLNTETAPLLRGTYPDSTGRELHRATGGLVAVAGICAYDSDAQGLAQRYFHQALRLAKASGDRAFGGYVIALLVNQSLFMAEYRQAVAFAEAGIRAAGGAISHALACDLYAMQAKAYSRMGDQTQAHRCMTAAEREAGQIRRDDEPAETGYVQAGLLETNMADAFMRLGDMGAAQTYAAEAVEVQTHERGRIHRLATLADCQLRGGDAERAAGTAMVMLDGMEGVESQRLRDRLIKLRRTLAGTRSQATSGVVTRIDDTLCIPL
;
A
#
# COMPACT_ATOMS: atom_id res chain seq x y z
N MET A 1 11.52 -23.56 -16.51
CA MET A 1 10.56 -23.89 -15.43
C MET A 1 11.24 -24.94 -14.60
N ASP A 2 11.50 -24.63 -13.36
CA ASP A 2 12.20 -25.52 -12.45
C ASP A 2 11.25 -26.63 -11.97
N ALA A 3 11.80 -27.82 -11.69
CA ALA A 3 11.03 -28.96 -11.22
C ALA A 3 10.40 -28.65 -9.85
N ASN A 4 9.12 -29.00 -9.68
CA ASN A 4 8.40 -28.84 -8.41
C ASN A 4 8.78 -29.99 -7.46
N THR A 5 9.92 -29.82 -6.79
CA THR A 5 10.47 -30.79 -5.84
C THR A 5 9.63 -30.91 -4.56
N LEU A 6 8.88 -29.86 -4.19
CA LEU A 6 8.00 -29.85 -3.00
C LEU A 6 6.81 -30.79 -3.19
N LEU A 7 6.14 -30.71 -4.35
CA LEU A 7 5.05 -31.63 -4.66
C LEU A 7 5.53 -33.09 -4.75
N ASP A 8 6.71 -33.32 -5.33
CA ASP A 8 7.26 -34.69 -5.43
C ASP A 8 7.58 -35.28 -4.04
N ALA A 9 8.18 -34.48 -3.16
CA ALA A 9 8.43 -34.87 -1.77
C ALA A 9 7.14 -35.19 -1.02
N LEU A 10 6.10 -34.36 -1.14
CA LEU A 10 4.80 -34.59 -0.52
C LEU A 10 4.06 -35.80 -1.06
N LEU A 11 4.16 -36.10 -2.33
CA LEU A 11 3.62 -37.34 -2.91
C LEU A 11 4.30 -38.56 -2.29
N HIS A 12 5.60 -38.49 -2.08
CA HIS A 12 6.36 -39.57 -1.44
C HIS A 12 5.99 -39.71 0.03
N GLU A 13 5.91 -38.61 0.81
CA GLU A 13 5.47 -38.57 2.20
C GLU A 13 4.05 -39.12 2.37
N ALA A 14 3.12 -38.74 1.48
CA ALA A 14 1.75 -39.22 1.48
C ALA A 14 1.59 -40.68 1.01
N GLY A 15 2.64 -41.34 0.52
CA GLY A 15 2.57 -42.64 -0.11
C GLY A 15 1.59 -42.70 -1.29
N MET A 16 1.49 -41.60 -2.07
CA MET A 16 0.49 -41.43 -3.12
C MET A 16 1.11 -41.47 -4.52
N SER A 17 0.59 -42.33 -5.38
CA SER A 17 1.01 -42.36 -6.77
C SER A 17 0.45 -41.16 -7.56
N ARG A 18 1.13 -40.78 -8.65
CA ARG A 18 0.70 -39.70 -9.54
C ARG A 18 -0.70 -39.93 -10.10
N THR A 19 -1.02 -41.16 -10.50
CA THR A 19 -2.37 -41.57 -10.93
C THR A 19 -3.38 -41.45 -9.77
N GLY A 20 -2.99 -41.83 -8.57
CA GLY A 20 -3.82 -41.72 -7.36
C GLY A 20 -4.17 -40.28 -7.02
N LEU A 21 -3.23 -39.35 -7.16
CA LEU A 21 -3.50 -37.91 -6.98
C LEU A 21 -4.48 -37.41 -8.04
N ALA A 22 -4.26 -37.70 -9.34
CA ALA A 22 -5.12 -37.26 -10.43
C ALA A 22 -6.58 -37.72 -10.25
N MET A 23 -6.78 -39.00 -9.89
CA MET A 23 -8.11 -39.56 -9.63
C MET A 23 -8.84 -38.87 -8.46
N ARG A 24 -8.11 -38.58 -7.36
CA ARG A 24 -8.69 -37.91 -6.18
C ARG A 24 -9.04 -36.46 -6.47
N VAL A 25 -8.19 -35.74 -7.20
CA VAL A 25 -8.46 -34.35 -7.65
C VAL A 25 -9.71 -34.33 -8.53
N ASN A 26 -9.83 -35.23 -9.52
CA ASN A 26 -11.01 -35.31 -10.36
C ASN A 26 -12.30 -35.59 -9.55
N ARG A 27 -12.23 -36.51 -8.57
CA ARG A 27 -13.36 -36.84 -7.68
C ARG A 27 -13.75 -35.65 -6.80
N ALA A 28 -12.78 -34.98 -6.16
CA ALA A 28 -13.02 -33.83 -5.30
C ALA A 28 -13.56 -32.63 -6.09
N ALA A 29 -13.09 -32.43 -7.31
CA ALA A 29 -13.62 -31.40 -8.20
C ALA A 29 -15.07 -31.70 -8.63
N ALA A 30 -15.38 -32.96 -8.97
CA ALA A 30 -16.72 -33.40 -9.33
C ALA A 30 -17.73 -33.20 -8.18
N ALA A 31 -17.32 -33.48 -6.93
CA ALA A 31 -18.12 -33.20 -5.75
C ALA A 31 -18.46 -31.71 -5.57
N ARG A 32 -17.65 -30.81 -6.15
CA ARG A 32 -17.87 -29.34 -6.18
C ARG A 32 -18.47 -28.82 -7.50
N GLY A 33 -19.06 -29.72 -8.29
CA GLY A 33 -19.72 -29.37 -9.54
C GLY A 33 -18.75 -28.99 -10.68
N LYS A 34 -17.46 -29.27 -10.56
CA LYS A 34 -16.45 -29.02 -11.59
C LYS A 34 -16.02 -30.33 -12.24
N ARG A 35 -16.05 -30.39 -13.57
CA ARG A 35 -15.60 -31.58 -14.33
C ARG A 35 -14.16 -31.36 -14.79
N HIS A 36 -13.25 -32.21 -14.33
CA HIS A 36 -11.87 -32.28 -14.77
C HIS A 36 -11.49 -33.73 -15.14
N SER A 37 -10.57 -33.89 -16.06
CA SER A 37 -10.08 -35.20 -16.55
C SER A 37 -8.55 -35.28 -16.47
N TYR A 38 -8.00 -34.97 -15.29
CA TYR A 38 -6.56 -35.08 -15.06
C TYR A 38 -6.14 -36.55 -15.01
N ASP A 39 -4.94 -36.79 -15.49
CA ASP A 39 -4.31 -38.12 -15.59
C ASP A 39 -2.87 -38.08 -15.04
N HIS A 40 -2.17 -39.18 -15.15
CA HIS A 40 -0.77 -39.31 -14.77
C HIS A 40 0.11 -38.24 -15.48
N ALA A 41 -0.14 -37.96 -16.75
CA ALA A 41 0.64 -37.02 -17.54
C ALA A 41 0.39 -35.56 -17.04
N SER A 42 -0.81 -35.26 -16.53
CA SER A 42 -1.12 -33.98 -15.91
C SER A 42 -0.28 -33.74 -14.65
N VAL A 43 -0.17 -34.74 -13.80
CA VAL A 43 0.66 -34.65 -12.58
C VAL A 43 2.14 -34.54 -12.93
N ILE A 44 2.62 -35.21 -13.98
CA ILE A 44 4.01 -35.02 -14.46
C ILE A 44 4.24 -33.57 -14.89
N ARG A 45 3.29 -32.92 -15.57
CA ARG A 45 3.41 -31.51 -15.92
C ARG A 45 3.47 -30.61 -14.68
N TRP A 46 2.70 -30.93 -13.63
CA TRP A 46 2.74 -30.19 -12.37
C TRP A 46 4.10 -30.37 -11.66
N LEU A 47 4.67 -31.56 -11.67
CA LEU A 47 6.02 -31.84 -11.16
C LEU A 47 7.13 -31.14 -11.98
N ARG A 48 6.85 -30.78 -13.24
CA ARG A 48 7.74 -29.98 -14.08
C ARG A 48 7.52 -28.46 -13.95
N GLY A 49 6.78 -28.02 -12.91
CA GLY A 49 6.55 -26.61 -12.59
C GLY A 49 5.33 -25.98 -13.24
N GLN A 50 4.49 -26.75 -13.95
CA GLN A 50 3.22 -26.22 -14.47
C GLN A 50 2.18 -26.20 -13.34
N THR A 51 1.53 -25.04 -13.11
CA THR A 51 0.47 -24.91 -12.10
C THR A 51 -0.91 -25.09 -12.75
N PRO A 52 -1.78 -25.98 -12.21
CA PRO A 52 -3.16 -26.08 -12.66
C PRO A 52 -3.97 -24.84 -12.29
N ARG A 53 -5.03 -24.55 -13.04
CA ARG A 53 -5.87 -23.37 -12.83
C ARG A 53 -7.04 -23.62 -11.89
N GLY A 54 -7.61 -22.53 -11.34
CA GLY A 54 -8.84 -22.55 -10.53
C GLY A 54 -8.64 -23.22 -9.17
N ILE A 55 -9.56 -24.04 -8.74
CA ILE A 55 -9.60 -24.68 -7.40
C ILE A 55 -8.65 -25.86 -7.23
N VAL A 56 -7.93 -26.25 -8.28
CA VAL A 56 -7.16 -27.49 -8.29
C VAL A 56 -5.96 -27.47 -7.34
N PRO A 57 -5.18 -26.37 -7.21
CA PRO A 57 -4.13 -26.27 -6.19
C PRO A 57 -4.68 -26.50 -4.78
N ASP A 58 -5.81 -25.88 -4.43
CA ASP A 58 -6.45 -26.05 -3.10
C ASP A 58 -6.86 -27.50 -2.86
N LEU A 59 -7.44 -28.16 -3.89
CA LEU A 59 -7.78 -29.59 -3.79
C LEU A 59 -6.56 -30.48 -3.57
N ILE A 60 -5.43 -30.15 -4.20
CA ILE A 60 -4.17 -30.88 -3.98
C ILE A 60 -3.71 -30.71 -2.54
N CYS A 61 -3.77 -29.49 -1.97
CA CYS A 61 -3.45 -29.21 -0.58
C CYS A 61 -4.34 -30.05 0.38
N GLU A 62 -5.64 -30.04 0.16
CA GLU A 62 -6.58 -30.84 0.99
C GLU A 62 -6.27 -32.34 0.91
N ILE A 63 -6.15 -32.90 -0.29
CA ILE A 63 -5.95 -34.34 -0.51
C ILE A 63 -4.61 -34.83 0.10
N LEU A 64 -3.54 -34.06 -0.07
CA LEU A 64 -2.25 -34.40 0.47
C LEU A 64 -2.20 -34.12 1.98
N GLY A 65 -2.79 -33.02 2.44
CA GLY A 65 -2.87 -32.63 3.85
C GLY A 65 -3.60 -33.67 4.69
N GLU A 66 -4.72 -34.23 4.21
CA GLU A 66 -5.43 -35.35 4.86
C GLU A 66 -4.54 -36.59 5.00
N ARG A 67 -3.66 -36.83 4.03
CA ARG A 67 -2.81 -38.01 4.02
C ARG A 67 -1.57 -37.90 4.92
N VAL A 68 -0.97 -36.69 4.96
CA VAL A 68 0.22 -36.42 5.79
C VAL A 68 -0.15 -35.96 7.21
N GLY A 69 -1.45 -35.79 7.49
CA GLY A 69 -1.95 -35.44 8.83
C GLY A 69 -1.70 -34.00 9.26
N ARG A 70 -1.45 -33.09 8.32
CA ARG A 70 -1.25 -31.65 8.59
C ARG A 70 -1.89 -30.79 7.51
N HIS A 71 -2.25 -29.57 7.86
CA HIS A 71 -2.75 -28.58 6.89
C HIS A 71 -1.61 -28.19 5.95
N LEU A 72 -1.87 -28.21 4.63
CA LEU A 72 -0.95 -27.79 3.59
C LEU A 72 -1.47 -26.53 2.92
N THR A 73 -0.56 -25.61 2.58
CA THR A 73 -0.80 -24.41 1.80
C THR A 73 -0.40 -24.63 0.34
N ILE A 74 -0.79 -23.71 -0.53
CA ILE A 74 -0.40 -23.74 -1.96
C ILE A 74 1.12 -23.61 -2.11
N GLU A 75 1.78 -22.91 -1.19
CA GLU A 75 3.24 -22.80 -1.11
C GLU A 75 3.91 -24.13 -0.74
N ASP A 76 3.33 -24.88 0.19
CA ASP A 76 3.86 -26.18 0.62
C ASP A 76 3.89 -27.20 -0.52
N ILE A 77 2.93 -27.13 -1.43
CA ILE A 77 2.88 -27.98 -2.62
C ILE A 77 3.68 -27.43 -3.82
N GLY A 78 4.40 -26.30 -3.64
CA GLY A 78 5.20 -25.67 -4.68
C GLY A 78 4.39 -25.11 -5.86
N MET A 79 3.11 -24.82 -5.67
CA MET A 79 2.20 -24.23 -6.67
C MET A 79 1.78 -22.80 -6.34
N GLY A 80 2.10 -22.31 -5.14
CA GLY A 80 2.07 -20.91 -4.81
C GLY A 80 3.16 -20.15 -5.55
N ILE A 81 3.02 -18.86 -5.67
CA ILE A 81 4.20 -18.01 -5.88
C ILE A 81 5.01 -18.23 -4.61
N ALA A 82 6.12 -18.97 -4.71
CA ALA A 82 6.99 -19.18 -3.56
C ALA A 82 7.22 -17.83 -2.89
N PRO A 83 7.07 -17.73 -1.57
CA PRO A 83 7.56 -16.54 -0.89
C PRO A 83 8.99 -16.35 -1.39
N PRO A 84 9.39 -15.15 -1.78
CA PRO A 84 10.76 -14.93 -2.21
C PRO A 84 11.64 -15.54 -1.12
N PRO A 85 12.71 -16.28 -1.49
CA PRO A 85 13.60 -16.86 -0.48
C PRO A 85 13.92 -15.77 0.53
N ALA A 86 13.98 -16.10 1.81
CA ALA A 86 14.05 -15.16 2.94
C ALA A 86 15.13 -14.06 2.81
N THR A 87 15.96 -14.15 1.79
CA THR A 87 16.84 -13.08 1.30
C THR A 87 16.97 -13.24 -0.21
N THR A 88 16.10 -12.60 -0.98
CA THR A 88 16.38 -12.48 -2.42
C THR A 88 17.64 -11.63 -2.58
N PRO A 89 18.69 -12.12 -3.29
CA PRO A 89 19.86 -11.31 -3.60
C PRO A 89 19.42 -9.97 -4.22
N LEU A 90 20.08 -8.88 -3.84
CA LEU A 90 19.69 -7.53 -4.23
C LEU A 90 19.58 -7.37 -5.76
N GLY A 91 20.48 -7.99 -6.54
CA GLY A 91 20.43 -7.99 -8.00
C GLY A 91 19.13 -8.58 -8.55
N GLY A 92 18.72 -9.75 -8.07
CA GLY A 92 17.46 -10.37 -8.49
C GLY A 92 16.23 -9.57 -8.06
N PHE A 93 16.28 -8.86 -6.94
CA PHE A 93 15.24 -7.91 -6.53
C PHE A 93 15.15 -6.72 -7.50
N ILE A 94 16.30 -6.11 -7.88
CA ILE A 94 16.36 -4.99 -8.83
C ILE A 94 15.77 -5.41 -10.19
N ASP A 95 16.09 -6.61 -10.67
CA ASP A 95 15.57 -7.11 -11.96
C ASP A 95 14.05 -7.27 -11.93
N ARG A 96 13.49 -7.83 -10.86
CA ARG A 96 12.02 -7.93 -10.71
C ARG A 96 11.36 -6.57 -10.59
N SER A 97 11.96 -5.65 -9.84
CA SER A 97 11.43 -4.30 -9.67
C SER A 97 11.37 -3.55 -11.00
N THR A 98 12.46 -3.56 -11.76
CA THR A 98 12.53 -2.91 -13.08
C THR A 98 11.65 -3.60 -14.12
N ALA A 99 11.42 -4.91 -14.01
CA ALA A 99 10.46 -5.63 -14.84
C ALA A 99 9.01 -5.21 -14.56
N LEU A 100 8.64 -4.98 -13.30
CA LEU A 100 7.33 -4.44 -12.92
C LEU A 100 7.13 -3.05 -13.53
N TRP A 101 8.09 -2.12 -13.37
CA TRP A 101 8.00 -0.75 -13.90
C TRP A 101 7.82 -0.73 -15.42
N ARG A 102 8.58 -1.59 -16.12
CA ARG A 102 8.47 -1.75 -17.58
C ARG A 102 7.13 -2.34 -17.99
N GLY A 103 6.67 -3.38 -17.28
CA GLY A 103 5.39 -4.03 -17.54
C GLY A 103 4.22 -3.06 -17.39
N GLU A 104 4.23 -2.22 -16.36
CA GLU A 104 3.22 -1.20 -16.17
C GLU A 104 3.28 -0.11 -17.25
N GLN A 105 4.47 0.38 -17.60
CA GLN A 105 4.62 1.37 -18.67
C GLN A 105 4.15 0.82 -20.04
N GLN A 106 4.31 -0.48 -20.26
CA GLN A 106 3.82 -1.20 -21.45
C GLN A 106 2.34 -1.57 -21.37
N GLN A 107 1.64 -1.14 -20.34
CA GLN A 107 0.21 -1.43 -20.10
C GLN A 107 -0.09 -2.94 -20.11
N ARG A 108 0.82 -3.75 -19.58
CA ARG A 108 0.62 -5.20 -19.48
C ARG A 108 -0.51 -5.50 -18.49
N GLN A 109 -1.53 -6.22 -18.96
CA GLN A 109 -2.75 -6.50 -18.20
C GLN A 109 -2.46 -7.30 -16.92
N ASP A 110 -1.55 -8.26 -16.96
CA ASP A 110 -1.15 -9.04 -15.77
C ASP A 110 -0.48 -8.21 -14.68
N VAL A 111 0.11 -7.07 -15.05
CA VAL A 111 0.67 -6.10 -14.10
C VAL A 111 -0.41 -5.13 -13.61
N LEU A 112 -1.26 -4.63 -14.50
CA LEU A 112 -2.32 -3.68 -14.15
C LEU A 112 -3.38 -4.29 -13.22
N ASP A 113 -3.74 -5.55 -13.46
CA ASP A 113 -4.71 -6.32 -12.65
C ASP A 113 -4.08 -6.96 -11.41
N ALA A 114 -2.91 -6.48 -10.99
CA ALA A 114 -2.23 -6.98 -9.83
C ALA A 114 -3.13 -6.92 -8.58
N SER A 115 -3.50 -8.08 -8.06
CA SER A 115 -4.29 -8.19 -6.82
C SER A 115 -3.50 -7.73 -5.60
N VAL A 116 -4.21 -7.32 -4.56
CA VAL A 116 -3.61 -7.02 -3.25
C VAL A 116 -3.10 -8.32 -2.64
N ILE A 117 -1.88 -8.26 -2.09
CA ILE A 117 -1.27 -9.36 -1.36
C ILE A 117 -1.82 -9.33 0.08
N THR A 118 -2.31 -10.46 0.56
CA THR A 118 -2.91 -10.59 1.90
C THR A 118 -2.21 -11.65 2.74
N GLY A 119 -2.54 -11.71 4.03
CA GLY A 119 -2.00 -12.71 4.94
C GLY A 119 -0.49 -12.60 5.17
N LEU A 120 0.19 -13.72 5.35
CA LEU A 120 1.62 -13.77 5.66
C LEU A 120 2.50 -13.12 4.58
N SER A 121 2.13 -13.22 3.33
CA SER A 121 2.88 -12.61 2.22
C SER A 121 2.84 -11.07 2.25
N ALA A 122 1.83 -10.47 2.85
CA ALA A 122 1.78 -9.02 3.07
C ALA A 122 2.69 -8.57 4.22
N VAL A 123 2.84 -9.42 5.25
CA VAL A 123 3.62 -9.13 6.46
C VAL A 123 5.11 -9.41 6.24
N GLY A 124 5.45 -10.37 5.39
CA GLY A 124 6.82 -10.81 5.15
C GLY A 124 7.82 -9.69 4.86
N PRO A 125 7.55 -8.75 3.92
CA PRO A 125 8.44 -7.63 3.63
C PRO A 125 8.68 -6.70 4.81
N VAL A 126 7.66 -6.47 5.66
CA VAL A 126 7.79 -5.65 6.87
C VAL A 126 8.66 -6.37 7.90
N TRP A 127 8.41 -7.66 8.12
CA TRP A 127 9.23 -8.49 9.01
C TRP A 127 10.68 -8.57 8.54
N GLU A 128 10.92 -8.73 7.24
CA GLU A 128 12.27 -8.74 6.65
C GLU A 128 13.00 -7.42 6.86
N TRP A 129 12.31 -6.29 6.71
CA TRP A 129 12.89 -4.97 6.96
C TRP A 129 13.20 -4.76 8.44
N GLU A 130 12.32 -5.18 9.33
CA GLU A 130 12.49 -5.02 10.78
C GLU A 130 13.67 -5.85 11.31
N ASN A 131 13.89 -7.04 10.74
CA ASN A 131 14.82 -8.03 11.27
C ASN A 131 16.09 -8.16 10.41
N PRO A 132 17.26 -8.48 11.05
CA PRO A 132 18.48 -8.80 10.31
C PRO A 132 18.35 -10.13 9.53
N PRO A 133 19.27 -10.42 8.58
CA PRO A 133 20.46 -9.64 8.27
C PRO A 133 20.18 -8.44 7.37
N GLU A 134 21.04 -7.43 7.47
CA GLU A 134 21.10 -6.32 6.52
C GLU A 134 22.00 -6.69 5.32
N ASP A 135 21.87 -5.94 4.21
CA ASP A 135 22.77 -6.11 3.09
C ASP A 135 24.19 -5.62 3.48
N ALA A 136 25.13 -6.55 3.58
CA ALA A 136 26.51 -6.24 4.02
C ALA A 136 27.25 -5.37 3.00
N ASP A 137 27.00 -5.59 1.70
CA ASP A 137 27.56 -4.85 0.58
C ASP A 137 26.51 -4.67 -0.50
N VAL A 138 26.33 -3.43 -0.95
CA VAL A 138 25.40 -3.04 -2.02
C VAL A 138 26.12 -2.47 -3.24
N SER A 139 27.46 -2.63 -3.30
CA SER A 139 28.24 -2.28 -4.49
C SER A 139 27.81 -3.06 -5.71
N HIS A 140 28.04 -2.51 -6.88
CA HIS A 140 27.70 -3.18 -8.14
C HIS A 140 28.76 -2.88 -9.21
N ALA A 141 29.01 -3.86 -10.07
CA ALA A 141 29.88 -3.73 -11.23
C ALA A 141 29.03 -3.82 -12.51
N GLY A 142 28.94 -2.72 -13.23
CA GLY A 142 28.19 -2.59 -14.47
C GLY A 142 28.98 -1.78 -15.50
N THR A 143 28.33 -1.32 -16.56
CA THR A 143 28.98 -0.60 -17.66
C THR A 143 28.96 0.94 -17.49
N ILE A 144 28.01 1.47 -16.75
CA ILE A 144 27.82 2.92 -16.54
C ILE A 144 28.34 3.27 -15.15
N ARG A 145 29.24 4.24 -15.06
CA ARG A 145 29.71 4.73 -13.76
C ARG A 145 28.64 5.63 -13.14
N VAL A 146 28.28 5.33 -11.89
CA VAL A 146 27.29 6.09 -11.11
C VAL A 146 28.00 6.83 -9.98
N GLY A 147 27.63 8.09 -9.79
CA GLY A 147 28.19 8.96 -8.76
C GLY A 147 27.11 9.74 -8.00
N MET A 148 27.54 10.58 -7.07
CA MET A 148 26.64 11.39 -6.24
C MET A 148 25.84 12.42 -7.03
N ALA A 149 26.30 12.84 -8.22
CA ALA A 149 25.55 13.71 -9.12
C ALA A 149 24.24 13.02 -9.61
N ASP A 150 24.34 11.73 -9.97
CA ASP A 150 23.18 10.93 -10.39
C ASP A 150 22.20 10.78 -9.23
N VAL A 151 22.71 10.49 -8.02
CA VAL A 151 21.88 10.42 -6.80
C VAL A 151 21.15 11.73 -6.54
N SER A 152 21.84 12.88 -6.70
CA SER A 152 21.24 14.21 -6.55
C SER A 152 20.12 14.44 -7.56
N THR A 153 20.30 13.99 -8.81
CA THR A 153 19.27 14.05 -9.85
C THR A 153 18.02 13.26 -9.45
N LEU A 154 18.17 12.03 -8.92
CA LEU A 154 17.04 11.23 -8.43
C LEU A 154 16.30 11.90 -7.26
N ARG A 155 17.02 12.53 -6.33
CA ARG A 155 16.42 13.27 -5.21
C ARG A 155 15.61 14.49 -5.69
N THR A 156 16.14 15.22 -6.66
CA THR A 156 15.45 16.36 -7.29
C THR A 156 14.20 15.89 -8.02
N ALA A 157 14.30 14.81 -8.79
CA ALA A 157 13.17 14.20 -9.48
C ALA A 157 12.08 13.74 -8.50
N ARG A 158 12.46 13.10 -7.38
CA ARG A 158 11.51 12.73 -6.33
C ARG A 158 10.71 13.93 -5.83
N SER A 159 11.42 15.02 -5.48
CA SER A 159 10.77 16.25 -4.99
C SER A 159 9.85 16.87 -6.04
N HIS A 160 10.26 16.89 -7.30
CA HIS A 160 9.46 17.36 -8.42
C HIS A 160 8.16 16.55 -8.58
N TYR A 161 8.24 15.22 -8.60
CA TYR A 161 7.06 14.36 -8.78
C TYR A 161 6.13 14.39 -7.56
N GLU A 162 6.67 14.54 -6.35
CA GLU A 162 5.85 14.74 -5.16
C GLU A 162 5.05 16.05 -5.23
N GLN A 163 5.68 17.15 -5.66
CA GLN A 163 4.97 18.43 -5.86
C GLN A 163 3.90 18.31 -6.94
N MET A 164 4.22 17.64 -8.06
CA MET A 164 3.25 17.36 -9.11
C MET A 164 2.06 16.56 -8.59
N TYR A 165 2.30 15.50 -7.82
CA TYR A 165 1.26 14.72 -7.18
C TYR A 165 0.39 15.55 -6.23
N ARG A 166 1.00 16.42 -5.43
CA ARG A 166 0.25 17.31 -4.52
C ARG A 166 -0.64 18.29 -5.27
N LYS A 167 -0.24 18.71 -6.47
CA LYS A 167 -0.99 19.67 -7.30
C LYS A 167 -2.04 18.98 -8.17
N ALA A 168 -1.67 17.95 -8.92
CA ALA A 168 -2.51 17.36 -9.97
C ALA A 168 -3.12 15.99 -9.60
N GLY A 169 -2.65 15.34 -8.52
CA GLY A 169 -3.10 14.01 -8.13
C GLY A 169 -2.27 12.86 -8.73
N GLY A 170 -2.63 11.63 -8.34
CA GLY A 170 -1.87 10.43 -8.70
C GLY A 170 -2.03 10.02 -10.16
N VAL A 171 -3.21 10.15 -10.72
CA VAL A 171 -3.51 9.75 -12.10
C VAL A 171 -2.61 10.49 -13.08
N ALA A 172 -2.58 11.84 -13.01
CA ALA A 172 -1.80 12.68 -13.89
C ALA A 172 -0.27 12.50 -13.72
N THR A 173 0.19 12.15 -12.52
CA THR A 173 1.62 12.06 -12.18
C THR A 173 2.21 10.69 -12.49
N ARG A 174 1.45 9.62 -12.35
CA ARG A 174 1.91 8.23 -12.37
C ARG A 174 2.72 7.86 -13.61
N ALA A 175 2.21 8.12 -14.80
CA ALA A 175 2.89 7.78 -16.05
C ALA A 175 4.27 8.45 -16.18
N ARG A 176 4.42 9.67 -15.66
CA ARG A 176 5.67 10.45 -15.72
C ARG A 176 6.72 9.89 -14.76
N VAL A 177 6.31 9.53 -13.54
CA VAL A 177 7.20 8.86 -12.57
C VAL A 177 7.69 7.53 -13.14
N LEU A 178 6.80 6.73 -13.75
CA LEU A 178 7.16 5.46 -14.38
C LEU A 178 8.12 5.64 -15.55
N GLY A 179 7.89 6.64 -16.40
CA GLY A 179 8.82 6.97 -17.46
C GLY A 179 10.22 7.21 -16.89
N PHE A 180 10.35 8.07 -15.88
CA PHE A 180 11.63 8.38 -15.25
C PHE A 180 12.28 7.17 -14.56
N LEU A 181 11.50 6.34 -13.87
CA LEU A 181 12.01 5.10 -13.27
C LEU A 181 12.60 4.17 -14.33
N ASN A 182 11.97 4.04 -15.50
CA ASN A 182 12.45 3.15 -16.55
C ASN A 182 13.63 3.73 -17.36
N THR A 183 13.61 5.03 -17.70
CA THR A 183 14.61 5.63 -18.58
C THR A 183 15.86 6.08 -17.84
N GLU A 184 15.71 6.61 -16.63
CA GLU A 184 16.83 7.20 -15.86
C GLU A 184 17.26 6.29 -14.71
N THR A 185 16.31 5.81 -13.88
CA THR A 185 16.66 5.12 -12.64
C THR A 185 17.13 3.68 -12.86
N ALA A 186 16.44 2.93 -13.73
CA ALA A 186 16.76 1.51 -13.96
C ALA A 186 18.18 1.28 -14.53
N PRO A 187 18.72 2.10 -15.46
CA PRO A 187 20.11 1.99 -15.88
C PRO A 187 21.11 2.25 -14.76
N LEU A 188 20.86 3.24 -13.88
CA LEU A 188 21.75 3.56 -12.76
C LEU A 188 21.87 2.41 -11.76
N LEU A 189 20.76 1.71 -11.47
CA LEU A 189 20.79 0.55 -10.58
C LEU A 189 21.63 -0.62 -11.12
N ARG A 190 21.91 -0.66 -12.42
CA ARG A 190 22.78 -1.64 -13.09
C ARG A 190 24.17 -1.06 -13.41
N GLY A 191 24.46 0.13 -12.93
CA GLY A 191 25.75 0.80 -13.14
C GLY A 191 26.87 0.25 -12.25
N THR A 192 28.03 0.86 -12.34
CA THR A 192 29.19 0.58 -11.46
C THR A 192 29.24 1.63 -10.35
N TYR A 193 29.18 1.19 -9.11
CA TYR A 193 29.28 2.05 -7.94
C TYR A 193 29.83 1.31 -6.70
N PRO A 194 30.57 2.02 -5.80
CA PRO A 194 30.99 1.46 -4.52
C PRO A 194 29.80 1.39 -3.54
N ASP A 195 29.96 0.67 -2.42
CA ASP A 195 28.92 0.47 -1.41
C ASP A 195 28.29 1.80 -0.93
N SER A 196 29.11 2.79 -0.60
CA SER A 196 28.63 4.09 -0.12
C SER A 196 27.71 4.80 -1.12
N THR A 197 28.09 4.83 -2.39
CA THR A 197 27.24 5.39 -3.45
C THR A 197 26.00 4.51 -3.69
N GLY A 198 26.14 3.20 -3.59
CA GLY A 198 25.05 2.24 -3.73
C GLY A 198 23.97 2.45 -2.67
N ARG A 199 24.33 2.66 -1.42
CA ARG A 199 23.36 2.97 -0.34
C ARG A 199 22.56 4.23 -0.63
N GLU A 200 23.23 5.30 -1.05
CA GLU A 200 22.58 6.55 -1.41
C GLU A 200 21.71 6.44 -2.67
N LEU A 201 22.15 5.65 -3.65
CA LEU A 201 21.38 5.34 -4.86
C LEU A 201 20.10 4.57 -4.53
N HIS A 202 20.20 3.53 -3.69
CA HIS A 202 19.02 2.76 -3.27
C HIS A 202 18.06 3.62 -2.43
N ARG A 203 18.61 4.50 -1.57
CA ARG A 203 17.80 5.46 -0.80
C ARG A 203 17.02 6.41 -1.70
N ALA A 204 17.68 7.02 -2.69
CA ALA A 204 17.06 7.96 -3.63
C ALA A 204 16.02 7.25 -4.52
N THR A 205 16.37 6.06 -5.03
CA THR A 205 15.45 5.21 -5.81
C THR A 205 14.22 4.82 -4.99
N GLY A 206 14.42 4.42 -3.73
CA GLY A 206 13.33 4.08 -2.82
C GLY A 206 12.32 5.22 -2.66
N GLY A 207 12.81 6.47 -2.57
CA GLY A 207 11.97 7.66 -2.54
C GLY A 207 11.11 7.84 -3.79
N LEU A 208 11.68 7.64 -4.98
CA LEU A 208 10.93 7.70 -6.25
C LEU A 208 9.89 6.58 -6.37
N VAL A 209 10.27 5.36 -5.99
CA VAL A 209 9.37 4.20 -5.97
C VAL A 209 8.21 4.41 -4.99
N ALA A 210 8.47 5.03 -3.83
CA ALA A 210 7.41 5.40 -2.89
C ALA A 210 6.43 6.40 -3.52
N VAL A 211 6.90 7.39 -4.27
CA VAL A 211 6.04 8.33 -5.00
C VAL A 211 5.20 7.60 -6.06
N ALA A 212 5.78 6.65 -6.82
CA ALA A 212 5.02 5.82 -7.75
C ALA A 212 3.92 5.02 -7.03
N GLY A 213 4.23 4.46 -5.86
CA GLY A 213 3.27 3.77 -5.00
C GLY A 213 2.14 4.68 -4.51
N ILE A 214 2.44 5.90 -4.10
CA ILE A 214 1.45 6.91 -3.69
C ILE A 214 0.54 7.27 -4.87
N CYS A 215 1.09 7.43 -6.08
CA CYS A 215 0.30 7.70 -7.28
C CYS A 215 -0.61 6.52 -7.64
N ALA A 216 -0.11 5.27 -7.53
CA ALA A 216 -0.91 4.06 -7.74
C ALA A 216 -2.04 3.94 -6.70
N TYR A 217 -1.76 4.21 -5.43
CA TYR A 217 -2.73 4.24 -4.34
C TYR A 217 -3.84 5.27 -4.57
N ASP A 218 -3.47 6.47 -5.05
CA ASP A 218 -4.43 7.53 -5.35
C ASP A 218 -5.29 7.24 -6.59
N SER A 219 -4.78 6.42 -7.51
CA SER A 219 -5.48 5.94 -8.71
C SER A 219 -6.30 4.66 -8.48
N ASP A 220 -6.45 4.23 -7.23
CA ASP A 220 -7.11 2.98 -6.81
C ASP A 220 -6.46 1.68 -7.33
N ALA A 221 -5.22 1.74 -7.81
CA ALA A 221 -4.45 0.56 -8.21
C ALA A 221 -3.75 -0.08 -6.98
N GLN A 222 -4.55 -0.60 -6.03
CA GLN A 222 -4.09 -0.99 -4.71
C GLN A 222 -3.03 -2.10 -4.71
N GLY A 223 -3.17 -3.10 -5.58
CA GLY A 223 -2.19 -4.18 -5.70
C GLY A 223 -0.84 -3.69 -6.24
N LEU A 224 -0.82 -2.71 -7.15
CA LEU A 224 0.41 -2.05 -7.61
C LEU A 224 1.01 -1.16 -6.53
N ALA A 225 0.19 -0.36 -5.84
CA ALA A 225 0.64 0.50 -4.75
C ALA A 225 1.39 -0.32 -3.69
N GLN A 226 0.83 -1.45 -3.27
CA GLN A 226 1.46 -2.34 -2.29
C GLN A 226 2.81 -2.88 -2.80
N ARG A 227 2.90 -3.30 -4.06
CA ARG A 227 4.16 -3.77 -4.64
C ARG A 227 5.23 -2.69 -4.67
N TYR A 228 4.86 -1.45 -5.00
CA TYR A 228 5.76 -0.32 -4.95
C TYR A 228 6.22 -0.02 -3.52
N PHE A 229 5.32 -0.06 -2.54
CA PHE A 229 5.69 0.14 -1.13
C PHE A 229 6.62 -0.98 -0.62
N HIS A 230 6.37 -2.23 -0.97
CA HIS A 230 7.28 -3.33 -0.66
C HIS A 230 8.65 -3.15 -1.33
N GLN A 231 8.69 -2.67 -2.57
CA GLN A 231 9.95 -2.37 -3.25
C GLN A 231 10.70 -1.21 -2.56
N ALA A 232 10.00 -0.13 -2.22
CA ALA A 232 10.58 0.99 -1.49
C ALA A 232 11.13 0.57 -0.12
N LEU A 233 10.43 -0.33 0.58
CA LEU A 233 10.85 -0.87 1.87
C LEU A 233 12.12 -1.74 1.74
N ARG A 234 12.21 -2.57 0.71
CA ARG A 234 13.41 -3.36 0.43
C ARG A 234 14.62 -2.48 0.06
N LEU A 235 14.37 -1.38 -0.68
CA LEU A 235 15.39 -0.37 -0.99
C LEU A 235 15.81 0.41 0.26
N ALA A 236 14.89 0.71 1.18
CA ALA A 236 15.21 1.28 2.48
C ALA A 236 16.15 0.37 3.28
N LYS A 237 15.89 -0.95 3.29
CA LYS A 237 16.78 -1.93 3.93
C LYS A 237 18.18 -1.93 3.29
N ALA A 238 18.26 -1.96 1.96
CA ALA A 238 19.53 -1.93 1.23
C ALA A 238 20.34 -0.64 1.46
N SER A 239 19.66 0.48 1.66
CA SER A 239 20.31 1.76 1.99
C SER A 239 20.79 1.85 3.44
N GLY A 240 20.24 1.05 4.35
CA GLY A 240 20.47 1.16 5.79
C GLY A 240 19.70 2.31 6.46
N ASP A 241 18.86 3.06 5.73
CA ASP A 241 18.08 4.19 6.26
C ASP A 241 16.81 3.70 6.95
N ARG A 242 16.88 3.53 8.26
CA ARG A 242 15.77 3.10 9.11
C ARG A 242 14.65 4.15 9.20
N ALA A 243 14.99 5.43 9.17
CA ALA A 243 14.00 6.51 9.21
C ALA A 243 13.14 6.49 7.93
N PHE A 244 13.78 6.32 6.77
CA PHE A 244 13.07 6.16 5.51
C PHE A 244 12.22 4.90 5.46
N GLY A 245 12.73 3.79 5.99
CA GLY A 245 11.93 2.56 6.12
C GLY A 245 10.68 2.78 6.95
N GLY A 246 10.77 3.49 8.06
CA GLY A 246 9.63 3.90 8.89
C GLY A 246 8.60 4.73 8.11
N TYR A 247 9.05 5.67 7.27
CA TYR A 247 8.17 6.41 6.35
C TYR A 247 7.44 5.50 5.37
N VAL A 248 8.12 4.53 4.77
CA VAL A 248 7.48 3.57 3.85
C VAL A 248 6.46 2.70 4.59
N ILE A 249 6.75 2.33 5.83
CA ILE A 249 5.78 1.64 6.70
C ILE A 249 4.53 2.51 6.91
N ALA A 250 4.65 3.82 7.12
CA ALA A 250 3.49 4.70 7.25
C ALA A 250 2.60 4.68 5.99
N LEU A 251 3.18 4.55 4.79
CA LEU A 251 2.42 4.37 3.55
C LEU A 251 1.66 3.04 3.54
N LEU A 252 2.28 1.94 3.99
CA LEU A 252 1.63 0.62 4.12
C LEU A 252 0.53 0.63 5.19
N VAL A 253 0.73 1.34 6.30
CA VAL A 253 -0.30 1.54 7.34
C VAL A 253 -1.51 2.28 6.78
N ASN A 254 -1.29 3.38 6.06
CA ASN A 254 -2.36 4.14 5.43
C ASN A 254 -3.13 3.29 4.39
N GLN A 255 -2.43 2.47 3.61
CA GLN A 255 -3.06 1.53 2.69
C GLN A 255 -3.87 0.46 3.44
N SER A 256 -3.34 -0.13 4.51
CA SER A 256 -4.04 -1.12 5.32
C SER A 256 -5.33 -0.55 5.93
N LEU A 257 -5.30 0.71 6.40
CA LEU A 257 -6.49 1.42 6.87
C LEU A 257 -7.53 1.59 5.76
N PHE A 258 -7.11 1.93 4.56
CA PHE A 258 -7.99 2.08 3.41
C PHE A 258 -8.64 0.76 3.01
N MET A 259 -7.89 -0.34 3.07
CA MET A 259 -8.33 -1.70 2.79
C MET A 259 -9.17 -2.33 3.93
N ALA A 260 -9.41 -1.59 5.02
CA ALA A 260 -10.05 -2.07 6.25
C ALA A 260 -9.31 -3.22 6.97
N GLU A 261 -8.02 -3.39 6.69
CA GLU A 261 -7.12 -4.34 7.36
C GLU A 261 -6.55 -3.73 8.66
N TYR A 262 -7.43 -3.45 9.63
CA TYR A 262 -7.09 -2.64 10.80
C TYR A 262 -6.04 -3.28 11.72
N ARG A 263 -6.09 -4.61 11.90
CA ARG A 263 -5.09 -5.33 12.70
C ARG A 263 -3.70 -5.26 12.06
N GLN A 264 -3.65 -5.37 10.74
CA GLN A 264 -2.42 -5.22 9.98
C GLN A 264 -1.88 -3.79 10.08
N ALA A 265 -2.75 -2.78 9.99
CA ALA A 265 -2.36 -1.37 10.17
C ALA A 265 -1.70 -1.13 11.53
N VAL A 266 -2.27 -1.67 12.63
CA VAL A 266 -1.67 -1.58 13.95
C VAL A 266 -0.31 -2.27 13.99
N ALA A 267 -0.21 -3.51 13.54
CA ALA A 267 1.03 -4.28 13.56
C ALA A 267 2.15 -3.60 12.76
N PHE A 268 1.83 -3.05 11.58
CA PHE A 268 2.80 -2.32 10.77
C PHE A 268 3.25 -1.02 11.44
N ALA A 269 2.33 -0.25 12.03
CA ALA A 269 2.69 0.97 12.74
C ALA A 269 3.60 0.68 13.94
N GLU A 270 3.32 -0.38 14.70
CA GLU A 270 4.17 -0.84 15.81
C GLU A 270 5.57 -1.25 15.30
N ALA A 271 5.64 -1.98 14.19
CA ALA A 271 6.91 -2.36 13.56
C ALA A 271 7.70 -1.12 13.12
N GLY A 272 7.04 -0.13 12.51
CA GLY A 272 7.66 1.13 12.10
C GLY A 272 8.25 1.91 13.27
N ILE A 273 7.49 2.08 14.35
CA ILE A 273 7.94 2.78 15.56
C ILE A 273 9.09 2.04 16.22
N ARG A 274 8.98 0.71 16.38
CA ARG A 274 9.98 -0.12 17.04
C ARG A 274 11.29 -0.20 16.25
N ALA A 275 11.22 -0.45 14.95
CA ALA A 275 12.39 -0.69 14.11
C ALA A 275 13.13 0.61 13.72
N ALA A 276 12.41 1.71 13.57
CA ALA A 276 13.04 3.02 13.40
C ALA A 276 13.71 3.51 14.69
N GLY A 277 13.20 3.09 15.86
CA GLY A 277 13.80 3.36 17.17
C GLY A 277 14.12 4.84 17.37
N GLY A 278 15.33 5.14 17.80
CA GLY A 278 15.78 6.54 18.00
C GLY A 278 15.98 7.35 16.70
N ALA A 279 15.86 6.73 15.53
CA ALA A 279 15.91 7.42 14.23
C ALA A 279 14.54 7.91 13.75
N ILE A 280 13.45 7.54 14.44
CA ILE A 280 12.11 8.02 14.08
C ILE A 280 11.98 9.51 14.39
N SER A 281 11.51 10.29 13.43
CA SER A 281 11.20 11.69 13.65
C SER A 281 9.87 11.87 14.39
N HIS A 282 9.70 13.00 15.08
CA HIS A 282 8.47 13.28 15.80
C HIS A 282 7.25 13.36 14.87
N ALA A 283 7.42 13.91 13.66
CA ALA A 283 6.35 13.95 12.67
C ALA A 283 5.92 12.54 12.25
N LEU A 284 6.87 11.65 11.98
CA LEU A 284 6.56 10.27 11.60
C LEU A 284 5.91 9.49 12.75
N ALA A 285 6.42 9.65 13.97
CA ALA A 285 5.83 9.02 15.16
C ALA A 285 4.40 9.51 15.41
N CYS A 286 4.16 10.82 15.27
CA CYS A 286 2.83 11.43 15.36
C CYS A 286 1.85 10.79 14.39
N ASP A 287 2.23 10.66 13.10
CA ASP A 287 1.36 10.10 12.08
C ASP A 287 1.08 8.60 12.32
N LEU A 288 2.10 7.82 12.68
CA LEU A 288 1.92 6.40 12.99
C LEU A 288 0.98 6.18 14.19
N TYR A 289 1.12 6.95 15.28
CA TYR A 289 0.19 6.89 16.40
C TYR A 289 -1.22 7.34 16.02
N ALA A 290 -1.36 8.41 15.23
CA ALA A 290 -2.66 8.85 14.75
C ALA A 290 -3.35 7.81 13.87
N MET A 291 -2.60 7.12 13.01
CA MET A 291 -3.12 6.01 12.22
C MET A 291 -3.48 4.78 13.05
N GLN A 292 -2.72 4.47 14.11
CA GLN A 292 -3.13 3.44 15.09
C GLN A 292 -4.43 3.81 15.80
N ALA A 293 -4.59 5.06 16.21
CA ALA A 293 -5.83 5.53 16.83
C ALA A 293 -7.04 5.32 15.91
N LYS A 294 -6.89 5.59 14.60
CA LYS A 294 -7.92 5.30 13.60
C LYS A 294 -8.21 3.80 13.46
N ALA A 295 -7.19 2.95 13.48
CA ALA A 295 -7.37 1.51 13.41
C ALA A 295 -8.12 0.98 14.64
N TYR A 296 -7.69 1.36 15.85
CA TYR A 296 -8.34 0.94 17.09
C TYR A 296 -9.78 1.47 17.21
N SER A 297 -10.05 2.72 16.80
CA SER A 297 -11.40 3.25 16.78
C SER A 297 -12.34 2.46 15.87
N ARG A 298 -11.86 1.94 14.73
CA ARG A 298 -12.61 1.10 13.82
C ARG A 298 -12.81 -0.33 14.30
N MET A 299 -11.94 -0.80 15.18
CA MET A 299 -12.09 -2.08 15.89
C MET A 299 -12.95 -1.96 17.16
N GLY A 300 -13.34 -0.74 17.56
CA GLY A 300 -14.13 -0.49 18.76
C GLY A 300 -13.31 -0.49 20.06
N ASP A 301 -11.98 -0.52 19.97
CA ASP A 301 -11.10 -0.45 21.14
C ASP A 301 -10.85 1.02 21.54
N GLN A 302 -11.77 1.57 22.34
CA GLN A 302 -11.71 2.94 22.81
C GLN A 302 -10.44 3.23 23.63
N THR A 303 -10.04 2.30 24.48
CA THR A 303 -8.89 2.47 25.39
C THR A 303 -7.60 2.65 24.61
N GLN A 304 -7.34 1.76 23.65
CA GLN A 304 -6.15 1.86 22.81
C GLN A 304 -6.23 3.06 21.86
N ALA A 305 -7.41 3.38 21.33
CA ALA A 305 -7.58 4.56 20.49
C ALA A 305 -7.18 5.85 21.23
N HIS A 306 -7.70 6.10 22.43
CA HIS A 306 -7.35 7.27 23.22
C HIS A 306 -5.87 7.30 23.62
N ARG A 307 -5.30 6.14 23.98
CA ARG A 307 -3.87 6.04 24.29
C ARG A 307 -3.00 6.47 23.09
N CYS A 308 -3.35 6.02 21.90
CA CYS A 308 -2.64 6.38 20.67
C CYS A 308 -2.87 7.86 20.30
N MET A 309 -4.08 8.42 20.52
CA MET A 309 -4.35 9.85 20.35
C MET A 309 -3.42 10.70 21.21
N THR A 310 -3.35 10.40 22.52
CA THR A 310 -2.47 11.11 23.46
C THR A 310 -0.99 11.00 23.07
N ALA A 311 -0.57 9.82 22.57
CA ALA A 311 0.80 9.65 22.08
C ALA A 311 1.05 10.51 20.82
N ALA A 312 0.10 10.57 19.89
CA ALA A 312 0.21 11.39 18.69
C ALA A 312 0.29 12.90 19.03
N GLU A 313 -0.53 13.37 19.95
CA GLU A 313 -0.51 14.78 20.43
C GLU A 313 0.83 15.13 21.09
N ARG A 314 1.36 14.22 21.90
CA ARG A 314 2.67 14.41 22.53
C ARG A 314 3.78 14.56 21.50
N GLU A 315 3.82 13.70 20.50
CA GLU A 315 4.81 13.78 19.41
C GLU A 315 4.60 15.04 18.56
N ALA A 316 3.35 15.42 18.28
CA ALA A 316 3.03 16.64 17.54
C ALA A 316 3.61 17.89 18.20
N GLY A 317 3.54 17.96 19.54
CA GLY A 317 4.12 19.08 20.32
C GLY A 317 5.64 19.18 20.25
N GLN A 318 6.31 18.15 19.75
CA GLN A 318 7.77 18.11 19.63
C GLN A 318 8.28 18.29 18.19
N ILE A 319 7.39 18.39 17.20
CA ILE A 319 7.78 18.56 15.79
C ILE A 319 8.53 19.88 15.60
N ARG A 320 9.76 19.78 15.12
CA ARG A 320 10.57 20.93 14.68
C ARG A 320 10.85 20.76 13.19
N ARG A 321 10.27 21.63 12.38
CA ARG A 321 10.29 21.48 10.91
C ARG A 321 11.67 21.38 10.30
N ASP A 322 12.64 22.07 10.85
CA ASP A 322 14.02 22.09 10.35
C ASP A 322 14.78 20.78 10.63
N ASP A 323 14.31 20.01 11.63
CA ASP A 323 14.90 18.72 12.02
C ASP A 323 14.21 17.52 11.35
N GLU A 324 13.09 17.75 10.66
CA GLU A 324 12.30 16.67 10.06
C GLU A 324 12.82 16.25 8.68
N PRO A 325 12.87 14.95 8.39
CA PRO A 325 13.17 14.46 7.04
C PRO A 325 12.20 15.02 5.99
N ALA A 326 12.71 15.24 4.79
CA ALA A 326 11.88 15.79 3.70
C ALA A 326 10.63 14.92 3.39
N GLU A 327 10.73 13.61 3.60
CA GLU A 327 9.64 12.66 3.42
C GLU A 327 8.47 12.88 4.37
N THR A 328 8.74 13.35 5.59
CA THR A 328 7.69 13.62 6.60
C THR A 328 7.06 15.00 6.44
N GLY A 329 7.48 15.78 5.44
CA GLY A 329 6.92 17.09 5.14
C GLY A 329 5.41 17.11 4.80
N TYR A 330 4.78 15.94 4.65
CA TYR A 330 3.33 15.81 4.52
C TYR A 330 2.61 15.89 5.87
N VAL A 331 3.29 15.60 6.98
CA VAL A 331 2.76 15.69 8.35
C VAL A 331 2.73 17.17 8.75
N GLN A 332 1.78 17.89 8.20
CA GLN A 332 1.56 19.32 8.47
C GLN A 332 0.48 19.47 9.54
N ALA A 333 0.45 20.64 10.16
CA ALA A 333 -0.67 21.03 11.00
C ALA A 333 -2.01 20.82 10.26
N GLY A 334 -3.03 20.35 10.95
CA GLY A 334 -4.32 19.94 10.39
C GLY A 334 -4.38 18.47 9.92
N LEU A 335 -3.26 17.75 9.76
CA LEU A 335 -3.30 16.31 9.48
C LEU A 335 -3.67 15.51 10.73
N LEU A 336 -3.05 15.82 11.87
CA LEU A 336 -3.38 15.19 13.14
C LEU A 336 -4.85 15.40 13.48
N GLU A 337 -5.33 16.65 13.39
CA GLU A 337 -6.71 17.03 13.66
C GLU A 337 -7.68 16.27 12.72
N THR A 338 -7.33 16.09 11.45
CA THR A 338 -8.11 15.28 10.51
C THR A 338 -8.19 13.81 10.94
N ASN A 339 -7.07 13.25 11.43
CA ASN A 339 -7.02 11.87 11.89
C ASN A 339 -7.80 11.70 13.21
N MET A 340 -7.72 12.69 14.13
CA MET A 340 -8.50 12.73 15.37
C MET A 340 -10.00 12.81 15.08
N ALA A 341 -10.42 13.68 14.16
CA ALA A 341 -11.81 13.80 13.74
C ALA A 341 -12.37 12.45 13.23
N ASP A 342 -11.63 11.72 12.36
CA ASP A 342 -12.04 10.40 11.88
C ASP A 342 -12.14 9.38 13.02
N ALA A 343 -11.21 9.40 13.97
CA ALA A 343 -11.20 8.47 15.10
C ALA A 343 -12.36 8.75 16.07
N PHE A 344 -12.59 9.99 16.51
CA PHE A 344 -13.70 10.37 17.38
C PHE A 344 -15.06 10.12 16.74
N MET A 345 -15.20 10.40 15.43
CA MET A 345 -16.41 10.09 14.69
C MET A 345 -16.74 8.57 14.71
N ARG A 346 -15.73 7.71 14.71
CA ARG A 346 -15.91 6.25 14.80
C ARG A 346 -16.23 5.77 16.21
N LEU A 347 -15.70 6.46 17.23
CA LEU A 347 -16.02 6.19 18.63
C LEU A 347 -17.38 6.73 19.05
N GLY A 348 -18.06 7.52 18.20
CA GLY A 348 -19.38 8.11 18.46
C GLY A 348 -19.33 9.47 19.15
N ASP A 349 -18.16 10.00 19.46
CA ASP A 349 -18.02 11.37 19.98
C ASP A 349 -18.07 12.39 18.84
N MET A 350 -19.29 12.73 18.45
CA MET A 350 -19.51 13.66 17.34
C MET A 350 -19.13 15.10 17.68
N GLY A 351 -19.15 15.48 18.97
CA GLY A 351 -18.73 16.81 19.41
C GLY A 351 -17.23 17.03 19.19
N ALA A 352 -16.42 16.12 19.71
CA ALA A 352 -14.97 16.14 19.46
C ALA A 352 -14.64 16.01 17.97
N ALA A 353 -15.31 15.11 17.24
CA ALA A 353 -15.08 14.91 15.81
C ALA A 353 -15.31 16.20 15.00
N GLN A 354 -16.37 16.95 15.26
CA GLN A 354 -16.66 18.21 14.58
C GLN A 354 -15.67 19.31 14.94
N THR A 355 -15.25 19.40 16.21
CA THR A 355 -14.25 20.37 16.67
C THR A 355 -12.92 20.15 15.92
N TYR A 356 -12.37 18.95 15.98
CA TYR A 356 -11.11 18.62 15.29
C TYR A 356 -11.20 18.77 13.76
N ALA A 357 -12.34 18.40 13.15
CA ALA A 357 -12.53 18.57 11.71
C ALA A 357 -12.58 20.05 11.30
N ALA A 358 -13.20 20.91 12.10
CA ALA A 358 -13.24 22.35 11.85
C ALA A 358 -11.84 22.98 12.00
N GLU A 359 -11.12 22.66 13.08
CA GLU A 359 -9.74 23.11 13.29
C GLU A 359 -8.83 22.70 12.13
N ALA A 360 -8.97 21.45 11.62
CA ALA A 360 -8.20 20.98 10.49
C ALA A 360 -8.37 21.81 9.21
N VAL A 361 -9.55 22.34 8.95
CA VAL A 361 -9.86 23.13 7.75
C VAL A 361 -9.30 24.56 7.83
N GLU A 362 -9.21 25.12 9.04
CA GLU A 362 -8.67 26.47 9.26
C GLU A 362 -7.15 26.55 9.01
N VAL A 363 -6.46 25.43 9.06
CA VAL A 363 -5.01 25.39 8.86
C VAL A 363 -4.65 25.39 7.38
N GLN A 364 -3.77 26.31 6.99
CA GLN A 364 -3.29 26.40 5.61
C GLN A 364 -2.56 25.13 5.16
N THR A 365 -2.91 24.65 3.96
CA THR A 365 -2.30 23.47 3.34
C THR A 365 -2.41 23.56 1.81
N HIS A 366 -1.78 22.63 1.09
CA HIS A 366 -1.96 22.52 -0.36
C HIS A 366 -3.40 22.10 -0.73
N GLU A 367 -3.87 22.46 -1.91
CA GLU A 367 -5.27 22.35 -2.33
C GLU A 367 -5.83 20.93 -2.13
N ARG A 368 -5.13 19.90 -2.59
CA ARG A 368 -5.54 18.51 -2.40
C ARG A 368 -5.71 18.12 -0.92
N GLY A 369 -4.83 18.60 -0.04
CA GLY A 369 -4.94 18.42 1.41
C GLY A 369 -6.19 19.08 1.98
N ARG A 370 -6.48 20.29 1.54
CA ARG A 370 -7.68 21.05 1.92
C ARG A 370 -8.95 20.31 1.52
N ILE A 371 -9.02 19.77 0.30
CA ILE A 371 -10.16 18.98 -0.16
C ILE A 371 -10.40 17.76 0.73
N HIS A 372 -9.35 17.03 1.10
CA HIS A 372 -9.47 15.89 2.03
C HIS A 372 -10.00 16.28 3.41
N ARG A 373 -9.59 17.44 3.93
CA ARG A 373 -10.07 17.97 5.24
C ARG A 373 -11.54 18.39 5.15
N LEU A 374 -11.92 19.09 4.09
CA LEU A 374 -13.32 19.46 3.82
C LEU A 374 -14.21 18.22 3.71
N ALA A 375 -13.74 17.16 3.04
CA ALA A 375 -14.49 15.91 2.96
C ALA A 375 -14.69 15.25 4.34
N THR A 376 -13.71 15.36 5.23
CA THR A 376 -13.83 14.85 6.60
C THR A 376 -14.81 15.70 7.41
N LEU A 377 -14.75 17.02 7.30
CA LEU A 377 -15.67 17.95 7.95
C LEU A 377 -17.12 17.69 7.50
N ALA A 378 -17.35 17.56 6.19
CA ALA A 378 -18.68 17.24 5.66
C ALA A 378 -19.21 15.89 6.18
N ASP A 379 -18.37 14.85 6.25
CA ASP A 379 -18.74 13.56 6.87
C ASP A 379 -19.14 13.72 8.35
N CYS A 380 -18.40 14.54 9.14
CA CYS A 380 -18.73 14.82 10.54
C CYS A 380 -20.06 15.57 10.68
N GLN A 381 -20.29 16.59 9.84
CA GLN A 381 -21.54 17.38 9.83
C GLN A 381 -22.75 16.51 9.49
N LEU A 382 -22.64 15.66 8.46
CA LEU A 382 -23.71 14.72 8.07
C LEU A 382 -24.07 13.75 9.19
N ARG A 383 -23.07 13.16 9.84
CA ARG A 383 -23.28 12.23 10.95
C ARG A 383 -23.83 12.92 12.19
N GLY A 384 -23.51 14.19 12.38
CA GLY A 384 -24.08 15.06 13.40
C GLY A 384 -25.48 15.55 13.09
N GLY A 385 -26.07 15.18 11.93
CA GLY A 385 -27.42 15.55 11.52
C GLY A 385 -27.53 16.92 10.84
N ASP A 386 -26.42 17.61 10.59
CA ASP A 386 -26.43 18.94 9.96
C ASP A 386 -26.14 18.84 8.45
N ALA A 387 -27.14 18.42 7.70
CA ALA A 387 -27.04 18.22 6.26
C ALA A 387 -26.85 19.53 5.48
N GLU A 388 -27.35 20.65 5.99
CA GLU A 388 -27.23 21.95 5.32
C GLU A 388 -25.79 22.47 5.40
N ARG A 389 -25.17 22.40 6.57
CA ARG A 389 -23.75 22.77 6.70
C ARG A 389 -22.85 21.84 5.90
N ALA A 390 -23.16 20.53 5.88
CA ALA A 390 -22.43 19.56 5.07
C ALA A 390 -22.55 19.87 3.57
N ALA A 391 -23.72 20.30 3.11
CA ALA A 391 -23.92 20.76 1.73
C ALA A 391 -23.07 21.99 1.40
N GLY A 392 -23.03 22.98 2.29
CA GLY A 392 -22.16 24.16 2.14
C GLY A 392 -20.68 23.75 2.06
N THR A 393 -20.22 22.88 2.95
CA THR A 393 -18.85 22.37 2.96
C THR A 393 -18.53 21.59 1.66
N ALA A 394 -19.47 20.82 1.14
CA ALA A 394 -19.32 20.09 -0.12
C ALA A 394 -19.20 21.02 -1.32
N MET A 395 -19.88 22.16 -1.34
CA MET A 395 -19.73 23.19 -2.40
C MET A 395 -18.30 23.72 -2.42
N VAL A 396 -17.76 24.10 -1.26
CA VAL A 396 -16.37 24.57 -1.15
C VAL A 396 -15.36 23.49 -1.58
N MET A 397 -15.66 22.22 -1.27
CA MET A 397 -14.85 21.08 -1.71
C MET A 397 -14.84 20.96 -3.26
N LEU A 398 -16.00 21.10 -3.89
CA LEU A 398 -16.15 21.02 -5.35
C LEU A 398 -15.37 22.12 -6.07
N ASP A 399 -15.40 23.35 -5.53
CA ASP A 399 -14.65 24.47 -6.08
C ASP A 399 -13.13 24.21 -6.12
N GLY A 400 -12.61 23.51 -5.11
CA GLY A 400 -11.17 23.16 -5.04
C GLY A 400 -10.78 21.93 -5.88
N MET A 401 -11.72 21.19 -6.46
CA MET A 401 -11.42 19.97 -7.21
C MET A 401 -11.00 20.20 -8.67
N GLU A 402 -11.10 21.41 -9.18
CA GLU A 402 -10.71 21.72 -10.54
C GLU A 402 -9.22 21.44 -10.79
N GLY A 403 -8.92 20.60 -11.78
CA GLY A 403 -7.55 20.19 -12.13
C GLY A 403 -6.92 19.15 -11.21
N VAL A 404 -7.66 18.57 -10.25
CA VAL A 404 -7.18 17.50 -9.37
C VAL A 404 -7.72 16.14 -9.81
N GLU A 405 -6.86 15.28 -10.34
CA GLU A 405 -7.19 13.93 -10.78
C GLU A 405 -6.85 12.90 -9.69
N SER A 406 -7.82 12.59 -8.82
CA SER A 406 -7.70 11.63 -7.74
C SER A 406 -8.96 10.76 -7.66
N GLN A 407 -8.80 9.45 -7.87
CA GLN A 407 -9.91 8.51 -7.74
C GLN A 407 -10.46 8.48 -6.30
N ARG A 408 -9.59 8.57 -5.31
CA ARG A 408 -10.00 8.61 -3.90
C ARG A 408 -10.87 9.83 -3.54
N LEU A 409 -10.61 10.98 -4.13
CA LEU A 409 -11.46 12.17 -3.94
C LEU A 409 -12.81 11.99 -4.65
N ARG A 410 -12.82 11.39 -5.84
CA ARG A 410 -14.06 11.03 -6.55
C ARG A 410 -14.92 10.08 -5.71
N ASP A 411 -14.33 9.04 -5.11
CA ASP A 411 -15.04 8.08 -4.26
C ASP A 411 -15.63 8.75 -3.00
N ARG A 412 -14.91 9.71 -2.42
CA ARG A 412 -15.44 10.52 -1.31
C ARG A 412 -16.62 11.35 -1.73
N LEU A 413 -16.58 11.98 -2.91
CA LEU A 413 -17.74 12.72 -3.45
C LEU A 413 -18.93 11.79 -3.72
N ILE A 414 -18.71 10.63 -4.30
CA ILE A 414 -19.77 9.64 -4.55
C ILE A 414 -20.45 9.23 -3.23
N LYS A 415 -19.66 8.99 -2.20
CA LYS A 415 -20.17 8.67 -0.86
C LYS A 415 -20.98 9.82 -0.28
N LEU A 416 -20.45 11.05 -0.34
CA LEU A 416 -21.09 12.27 0.15
C LEU A 416 -22.42 12.51 -0.58
N ARG A 417 -22.42 12.40 -1.92
CA ARG A 417 -23.60 12.48 -2.77
C ARG A 417 -24.71 11.51 -2.31
N ARG A 418 -24.37 10.24 -2.11
CA ARG A 418 -25.34 9.21 -1.70
C ARG A 418 -26.01 9.58 -0.36
N THR A 419 -25.24 10.12 0.58
CA THR A 419 -25.77 10.51 1.89
C THR A 419 -26.65 11.77 1.77
N LEU A 420 -26.20 12.79 1.01
CA LEU A 420 -26.96 14.02 0.80
C LEU A 420 -28.27 13.78 0.03
N ALA A 421 -28.28 12.88 -0.95
CA ALA A 421 -29.49 12.53 -1.71
C ALA A 421 -30.57 11.90 -0.84
N GLY A 422 -30.19 11.30 0.29
CA GLY A 422 -31.15 10.79 1.29
C GLY A 422 -31.81 11.87 2.15
N THR A 423 -31.32 13.12 2.10
CA THR A 423 -31.87 14.25 2.86
C THR A 423 -32.80 15.08 1.97
N ARG A 424 -33.98 15.45 2.49
CA ARG A 424 -35.00 16.20 1.73
C ARG A 424 -34.85 17.71 2.02
N SER A 425 -33.79 18.35 1.53
CA SER A 425 -33.57 19.80 1.64
C SER A 425 -33.24 20.38 0.25
N GLN A 426 -33.69 21.60 -0.04
CA GLN A 426 -33.37 22.30 -1.27
C GLN A 426 -31.85 22.54 -1.40
N ALA A 427 -31.17 22.86 -0.29
CA ALA A 427 -29.73 23.07 -0.25
C ALA A 427 -28.97 21.79 -0.66
N THR A 428 -29.39 20.62 -0.15
CA THR A 428 -28.74 19.34 -0.47
C THR A 428 -29.00 18.91 -1.92
N SER A 429 -30.17 19.20 -2.49
CA SER A 429 -30.50 18.87 -3.89
C SER A 429 -29.58 19.59 -4.88
N GLY A 430 -29.33 20.89 -4.68
CA GLY A 430 -28.42 21.67 -5.54
C GLY A 430 -26.98 21.12 -5.53
N VAL A 431 -26.50 20.72 -4.36
CA VAL A 431 -25.16 20.11 -4.23
C VAL A 431 -25.08 18.74 -4.91
N VAL A 432 -26.12 17.91 -4.76
CA VAL A 432 -26.17 16.60 -5.43
C VAL A 432 -26.09 16.77 -6.94
N THR A 433 -26.86 17.70 -7.54
CA THR A 433 -26.78 17.98 -8.98
C THR A 433 -25.37 18.40 -9.39
N ARG A 434 -24.75 19.31 -8.64
CA ARG A 434 -23.38 19.75 -8.97
C ARG A 434 -22.34 18.64 -8.83
N ILE A 435 -22.49 17.73 -7.88
CA ILE A 435 -21.62 16.52 -7.76
C ILE A 435 -21.82 15.65 -8.99
N ASP A 436 -23.07 15.43 -9.44
CA ASP A 436 -23.37 14.61 -10.62
C ASP A 436 -22.74 15.20 -11.88
N ASP A 437 -22.85 16.51 -12.07
CA ASP A 437 -22.18 17.24 -13.18
C ASP A 437 -20.66 17.07 -13.12
N THR A 438 -20.06 17.25 -11.94
CA THR A 438 -18.59 17.14 -11.74
C THR A 438 -18.07 15.71 -11.99
N LEU A 439 -18.86 14.70 -11.63
CA LEU A 439 -18.52 13.29 -11.80
C LEU A 439 -18.94 12.72 -13.16
N CYS A 440 -19.64 13.49 -14.00
CA CYS A 440 -20.26 13.05 -15.25
C CYS A 440 -21.18 11.82 -15.04
N ILE A 441 -21.95 11.80 -13.94
CA ILE A 441 -22.92 10.75 -13.65
C ILE A 441 -24.20 11.06 -14.45
N PRO A 442 -24.69 10.16 -15.32
CA PRO A 442 -25.97 10.37 -16.01
C PRO A 442 -27.11 10.52 -14.99
N LEU A 443 -28.00 11.49 -15.24
CA LEU A 443 -29.21 11.73 -14.45
C LEU A 443 -30.20 10.54 -14.51
#